data_fadd3b648f7386b3d6d3feaf24d3fe25
#
_entry.id   fadd3b648f7386b3d6d3feaf24d3fe25
#
_cell.length_a   1.000
_cell.length_b   1.000
_cell.length_c   1.000
_cell.angle_alpha   90.00
_cell.angle_beta   90.00
_cell.angle_gamma   90.00
#
_symmetry.space_group_name_H-M   'P 1'
#
loop_
_entity.id
_entity.type
_entity.pdbx_description
1 polymer ?
#
loop_
_entity_poly.entity_id
_entity_poly.type
_entity_poly.pdbx_seq_one_letter_code
_entity_poly.pdbx_strand_id
1 'polypeptide(L)'
;IMTTPESLPKVFSAAENLKIDLFNEWFCLMDESHLLVKDVDYREDIVLPMSSFFQFQNKALVSATPIELSDPRFKEQGFELLEVVANYEYRYPITVMHTNNPFIHIREIIKKAERPICFFINLVDYCYSVIKELGIENESSIFCAPKSQMKIKHDMTLGEDNGVNVYDEWREERMNKYNFFSARFFSAFDMDLEYKPDVVMVTDVKKSVYTILDINTDCVQIAGRLRRGFNSLTHILTTDDAIASPKQSELEETIKLQENAYNYIRTLYDNAPSEIAKKILGDTMRSNPFTKLIFPSGAKNYFAIDNYINEYLVKGLYQDYELIREAYMNSDMFIPKFKENIQPYTEEDRLVVKRANYSVKQKRMKIVEILSKFELPYNEYDIAFIDEARHIDPLIVEAFELLGKEA
;
A
#
# COMPACT_ATOMS: atom_id res chain seq x y z
N ILE A 1 -26.17 1.60 -18.24
CA ILE A 1 -26.12 2.37 -16.97
C ILE A 1 -24.78 2.07 -16.32
N MET A 2 -24.08 3.13 -15.89
CA MET A 2 -22.83 3.01 -15.13
C MET A 2 -23.13 3.49 -13.69
N THR A 3 -22.71 2.74 -12.69
CA THR A 3 -22.96 3.05 -11.27
C THR A 3 -21.86 2.45 -10.38
N THR A 4 -21.68 2.98 -9.18
CA THR A 4 -20.84 2.31 -8.17
C THR A 4 -21.57 1.12 -7.56
N PRO A 5 -20.87 0.12 -7.03
CA PRO A 5 -21.51 -1.04 -6.37
C PRO A 5 -22.53 -0.61 -5.30
N GLU A 6 -22.20 0.35 -4.45
CA GLU A 6 -23.05 0.85 -3.37
C GLU A 6 -24.32 1.55 -3.87
N SER A 7 -24.32 2.05 -5.12
CA SER A 7 -25.46 2.72 -5.73
C SER A 7 -26.33 1.79 -6.56
N LEU A 8 -25.95 0.53 -6.75
CA LEU A 8 -26.72 -0.44 -7.54
C LEU A 8 -28.17 -0.63 -7.04
N PRO A 9 -28.51 -0.58 -5.74
CA PRO A 9 -29.87 -0.64 -5.26
C PRO A 9 -30.79 0.44 -5.84
N LYS A 10 -30.26 1.62 -6.21
CA LYS A 10 -31.04 2.68 -6.87
C LYS A 10 -31.45 2.29 -8.28
N VAL A 11 -30.58 1.52 -8.98
CA VAL A 11 -30.89 1.00 -10.32
C VAL A 11 -32.00 -0.04 -10.22
N PHE A 12 -31.98 -0.91 -9.21
CA PHE A 12 -33.04 -1.90 -8.98
C PHE A 12 -34.38 -1.22 -8.73
N SER A 13 -34.42 -0.21 -7.83
CA SER A 13 -35.67 0.53 -7.57
C SER A 13 -36.19 1.24 -8.81
N ALA A 14 -35.33 1.81 -9.64
CA ALA A 14 -35.74 2.45 -10.90
C ALA A 14 -36.28 1.44 -11.89
N ALA A 15 -35.65 0.28 -12.03
CA ALA A 15 -36.11 -0.79 -12.93
C ALA A 15 -37.48 -1.37 -12.51
N GLU A 16 -37.68 -1.56 -11.20
CA GLU A 16 -38.97 -2.00 -10.66
C GLU A 16 -40.09 -1.01 -11.00
N ASN A 17 -39.85 0.30 -10.80
CA ASN A 17 -40.80 1.35 -11.16
C ASN A 17 -41.12 1.38 -12.66
N LEU A 18 -40.15 1.05 -13.52
CA LEU A 18 -40.29 1.00 -14.97
C LEU A 18 -40.75 -0.35 -15.48
N LYS A 19 -40.96 -1.34 -14.60
CA LYS A 19 -41.32 -2.74 -14.91
C LYS A 19 -40.32 -3.40 -15.87
N ILE A 20 -39.03 -3.15 -15.69
CA ILE A 20 -37.92 -3.76 -16.45
C ILE A 20 -37.40 -4.95 -15.68
N ASP A 21 -37.30 -6.11 -16.33
CA ASP A 21 -36.68 -7.30 -15.75
C ASP A 21 -35.19 -7.28 -15.95
N LEU A 22 -34.49 -6.62 -15.01
CA LEU A 22 -33.03 -6.46 -15.04
C LEU A 22 -32.30 -7.81 -15.02
N PHE A 23 -32.80 -8.78 -14.25
CA PHE A 23 -32.07 -10.01 -14.00
C PHE A 23 -32.03 -10.94 -15.22
N ASN A 24 -33.07 -10.92 -16.02
CA ASN A 24 -33.18 -11.78 -17.19
C ASN A 24 -32.82 -11.07 -18.51
N GLU A 25 -33.03 -9.75 -18.60
CA GLU A 25 -32.89 -9.01 -19.86
C GLU A 25 -31.55 -8.25 -19.97
N TRP A 26 -30.89 -8.01 -18.85
CA TRP A 26 -29.69 -7.15 -18.83
C TRP A 26 -28.42 -7.94 -18.51
N PHE A 27 -27.27 -7.39 -18.96
CA PHE A 27 -25.95 -7.89 -18.63
C PHE A 27 -25.38 -7.06 -17.47
N CYS A 28 -24.92 -7.73 -16.41
CA CYS A 28 -24.25 -7.08 -15.29
C CYS A 28 -22.74 -7.29 -15.40
N LEU A 29 -22.01 -6.22 -15.69
CA LEU A 29 -20.54 -6.19 -15.69
C LEU A 29 -20.04 -5.48 -14.43
N MET A 30 -19.21 -6.15 -13.66
CA MET A 30 -18.42 -5.53 -12.58
C MET A 30 -16.99 -5.35 -13.03
N ASP A 31 -16.60 -4.11 -13.24
CA ASP A 31 -15.24 -3.70 -13.58
C ASP A 31 -14.40 -3.52 -12.32
N GLU A 32 -13.08 -3.65 -12.44
CA GLU A 32 -12.12 -3.58 -11.34
C GLU A 32 -12.49 -4.52 -10.18
N SER A 33 -12.84 -5.77 -10.51
CA SER A 33 -13.38 -6.74 -9.54
C SER A 33 -12.42 -7.10 -8.40
N HIS A 34 -11.11 -6.89 -8.55
CA HIS A 34 -10.15 -7.03 -7.46
C HIS A 34 -10.45 -6.11 -6.26
N LEU A 35 -11.16 -4.97 -6.48
CA LEU A 35 -11.57 -4.07 -5.41
C LEU A 35 -12.63 -4.69 -4.50
N LEU A 36 -13.40 -5.69 -4.96
CA LEU A 36 -14.32 -6.42 -4.10
C LEU A 36 -13.58 -7.13 -2.95
N VAL A 37 -12.33 -7.50 -3.17
CA VAL A 37 -11.46 -8.09 -2.16
C VAL A 37 -10.67 -7.02 -1.43
N LYS A 38 -9.92 -6.17 -2.14
CA LYS A 38 -8.99 -5.22 -1.54
C LYS A 38 -9.66 -4.12 -0.71
N ASP A 39 -10.86 -3.71 -1.08
CA ASP A 39 -11.55 -2.58 -0.44
C ASP A 39 -12.54 -3.01 0.66
N VAL A 40 -12.81 -4.30 0.83
CA VAL A 40 -13.90 -4.80 1.70
C VAL A 40 -13.77 -4.37 3.16
N ASP A 41 -12.55 -4.20 3.67
CA ASP A 41 -12.30 -3.85 5.08
C ASP A 41 -12.66 -2.39 5.42
N TYR A 42 -12.63 -1.49 4.45
CA TYR A 42 -12.94 -0.07 4.66
C TYR A 42 -14.12 0.44 3.81
N ARG A 43 -14.60 -0.39 2.90
CA ARG A 43 -15.80 -0.18 2.07
C ARG A 43 -16.69 -1.43 2.15
N GLU A 44 -17.15 -1.75 3.36
CA GLU A 44 -17.97 -2.96 3.61
C GLU A 44 -19.17 -3.07 2.63
N ASP A 45 -19.72 -1.94 2.21
CA ASP A 45 -20.85 -1.88 1.29
C ASP A 45 -20.51 -2.28 -0.16
N ILE A 46 -19.22 -2.38 -0.53
CA ILE A 46 -18.80 -2.74 -1.89
C ILE A 46 -19.28 -4.14 -2.30
N VAL A 47 -19.40 -5.06 -1.34
CA VAL A 47 -19.80 -6.45 -1.57
C VAL A 47 -21.31 -6.70 -1.38
N LEU A 48 -22.07 -5.73 -0.86
CA LEU A 48 -23.51 -5.86 -0.66
C LEU A 48 -24.28 -6.21 -1.95
N PRO A 49 -23.93 -5.66 -3.13
CA PRO A 49 -24.61 -5.98 -4.37
C PRO A 49 -24.36 -7.39 -4.90
N MET A 50 -23.39 -8.13 -4.32
CA MET A 50 -23.01 -9.45 -4.86
C MET A 50 -24.16 -10.46 -4.82
N SER A 51 -25.04 -10.40 -3.82
CA SER A 51 -26.23 -11.25 -3.79
C SER A 51 -27.17 -11.00 -4.96
N SER A 52 -27.29 -9.75 -5.42
CA SER A 52 -28.05 -9.38 -6.61
C SER A 52 -27.29 -9.69 -7.89
N PHE A 53 -25.97 -9.50 -7.91
CA PHE A 53 -25.12 -9.87 -9.05
C PHE A 53 -25.31 -11.33 -9.43
N PHE A 54 -25.33 -12.23 -8.46
CA PHE A 54 -25.55 -13.66 -8.72
C PHE A 54 -26.94 -14.00 -9.27
N GLN A 55 -27.93 -13.10 -9.15
CA GLN A 55 -29.26 -13.30 -9.73
C GLN A 55 -29.33 -12.96 -11.22
N PHE A 56 -28.41 -12.14 -11.74
CA PHE A 56 -28.39 -11.86 -13.19
C PHE A 56 -28.13 -13.13 -13.99
N GLN A 57 -28.88 -13.34 -15.07
CA GLN A 57 -28.64 -14.43 -16.00
C GLN A 57 -27.33 -14.25 -16.76
N ASN A 58 -27.07 -13.03 -17.23
CA ASN A 58 -25.86 -12.65 -17.95
C ASN A 58 -25.02 -11.70 -17.10
N LYS A 59 -23.82 -12.14 -16.71
CA LYS A 59 -22.94 -11.38 -15.83
C LYS A 59 -21.48 -11.75 -16.01
N ALA A 60 -20.60 -10.81 -15.71
CA ALA A 60 -19.15 -11.04 -15.68
C ALA A 60 -18.46 -10.13 -14.67
N LEU A 61 -17.30 -10.56 -14.23
CA LEU A 61 -16.32 -9.77 -13.51
C LEU A 61 -15.12 -9.51 -14.42
N VAL A 62 -14.55 -8.32 -14.37
CA VAL A 62 -13.35 -7.94 -15.13
C VAL A 62 -12.34 -7.29 -14.22
N SER A 63 -11.08 -7.64 -14.39
CA SER A 63 -9.96 -6.97 -13.72
C SER A 63 -8.68 -7.19 -14.53
N ALA A 64 -7.81 -6.18 -14.54
CA ALA A 64 -6.44 -6.33 -15.04
C ALA A 64 -5.55 -7.08 -14.04
N THR A 65 -5.96 -7.14 -12.78
CA THR A 65 -5.24 -7.76 -11.66
C THR A 65 -6.18 -8.62 -10.81
N PRO A 66 -6.72 -9.72 -11.37
CA PRO A 66 -7.71 -10.54 -10.69
C PRO A 66 -7.12 -11.18 -9.42
N ILE A 67 -7.93 -11.19 -8.36
CA ILE A 67 -7.66 -11.97 -7.14
C ILE A 67 -8.59 -13.18 -7.16
N GLU A 68 -8.07 -14.33 -6.75
CA GLU A 68 -8.88 -15.56 -6.68
C GLU A 68 -10.03 -15.38 -5.68
N LEU A 69 -11.23 -15.79 -6.10
CA LEU A 69 -12.45 -15.63 -5.32
C LEU A 69 -12.92 -16.99 -4.80
N SER A 70 -13.02 -17.12 -3.47
CA SER A 70 -13.39 -18.37 -2.79
C SER A 70 -14.90 -18.57 -2.62
N ASP A 71 -15.75 -17.58 -2.97
CA ASP A 71 -17.20 -17.71 -2.84
C ASP A 71 -17.71 -18.88 -3.69
N PRO A 72 -18.33 -19.91 -3.08
CA PRO A 72 -18.73 -21.14 -3.77
C PRO A 72 -19.75 -20.90 -4.89
N ARG A 73 -20.49 -19.79 -4.85
CA ARG A 73 -21.49 -19.44 -5.89
C ARG A 73 -20.86 -19.26 -7.27
N PHE A 74 -19.59 -18.87 -7.35
CA PHE A 74 -18.89 -18.79 -8.64
C PHE A 74 -18.80 -20.17 -9.29
N LYS A 75 -18.36 -21.17 -8.54
CA LYS A 75 -18.27 -22.55 -9.01
C LYS A 75 -19.64 -23.16 -9.29
N GLU A 76 -20.60 -22.96 -8.38
CA GLU A 76 -21.96 -23.48 -8.49
C GLU A 76 -22.69 -22.96 -9.73
N GLN A 77 -22.40 -21.71 -10.14
CA GLN A 77 -22.99 -21.09 -11.33
C GLN A 77 -22.14 -21.25 -12.60
N GLY A 78 -21.06 -22.02 -12.53
CA GLY A 78 -20.25 -22.35 -13.70
C GLY A 78 -19.46 -21.18 -14.27
N PHE A 79 -18.96 -20.26 -13.42
CA PHE A 79 -18.07 -19.20 -13.88
C PHE A 79 -16.77 -19.80 -14.42
N GLU A 80 -16.34 -19.30 -15.57
CA GLU A 80 -15.09 -19.65 -16.21
C GLU A 80 -14.15 -18.43 -16.21
N LEU A 81 -12.85 -18.69 -15.98
CA LEU A 81 -11.82 -17.67 -16.13
C LEU A 81 -11.44 -17.56 -17.61
N LEU A 82 -11.64 -16.35 -18.16
CA LEU A 82 -11.17 -16.00 -19.49
C LEU A 82 -9.97 -15.04 -19.37
N GLU A 83 -8.81 -15.52 -19.71
CA GLU A 83 -7.60 -14.69 -19.76
C GLU A 83 -7.37 -14.14 -21.16
N VAL A 84 -7.21 -12.82 -21.27
CA VAL A 84 -6.90 -12.13 -22.51
C VAL A 84 -5.44 -11.69 -22.46
N VAL A 85 -4.58 -12.39 -23.18
CA VAL A 85 -3.14 -12.14 -23.23
C VAL A 85 -2.79 -11.38 -24.50
N ALA A 86 -1.98 -10.32 -24.39
CA ALA A 86 -1.47 -9.58 -25.52
C ALA A 86 -0.46 -10.42 -26.32
N ASN A 87 -0.45 -10.28 -27.66
CA ASN A 87 0.48 -10.99 -28.55
C ASN A 87 1.78 -10.19 -28.84
N TYR A 88 2.10 -9.20 -28.00
CA TYR A 88 3.31 -8.38 -28.06
C TYR A 88 3.91 -8.25 -26.66
N GLU A 89 5.16 -7.79 -26.55
CA GLU A 89 5.80 -7.55 -25.25
C GLU A 89 5.11 -6.38 -24.54
N TYR A 90 4.44 -6.68 -23.46
CA TYR A 90 3.64 -5.73 -22.66
C TYR A 90 4.18 -5.55 -21.24
N ARG A 91 5.17 -6.36 -20.85
CA ARG A 91 5.74 -6.32 -19.49
C ARG A 91 6.54 -5.04 -19.27
N TYR A 92 6.46 -4.54 -18.08
CA TYR A 92 7.16 -3.30 -17.69
C TYR A 92 8.57 -3.60 -17.18
N PRO A 93 9.61 -3.01 -17.79
CA PRO A 93 10.94 -3.02 -17.18
C PRO A 93 10.90 -2.29 -15.84
N ILE A 94 11.37 -2.94 -14.77
CA ILE A 94 11.37 -2.38 -13.43
C ILE A 94 12.72 -2.57 -12.73
N THR A 95 13.20 -1.53 -12.02
CA THR A 95 14.31 -1.66 -11.09
C THR A 95 13.76 -1.91 -9.69
N VAL A 96 14.07 -3.06 -9.11
CA VAL A 96 13.73 -3.42 -7.74
C VAL A 96 14.94 -3.14 -6.85
N MET A 97 14.82 -2.12 -6.01
CA MET A 97 15.90 -1.64 -5.14
C MET A 97 15.63 -2.04 -3.69
N HIS A 98 16.34 -3.05 -3.20
CA HIS A 98 16.32 -3.42 -1.79
C HIS A 98 17.29 -2.57 -0.98
N THR A 99 16.80 -1.98 0.10
CA THR A 99 17.59 -1.11 0.98
C THR A 99 17.06 -1.13 2.42
N ASN A 100 17.86 -0.72 3.37
CA ASN A 100 17.44 -0.41 4.74
C ASN A 100 17.25 1.10 4.99
N ASN A 101 17.38 1.93 3.95
CA ASN A 101 17.24 3.39 4.04
C ASN A 101 16.63 3.98 2.76
N PRO A 102 15.31 3.88 2.56
CA PRO A 102 14.64 4.39 1.37
C PRO A 102 14.83 5.90 1.13
N PHE A 103 14.90 6.69 2.21
CA PHE A 103 15.05 8.13 2.10
C PHE A 103 16.29 8.56 1.31
N ILE A 104 17.43 7.89 1.52
CA ILE A 104 18.66 8.19 0.78
C ILE A 104 18.47 8.00 -0.72
N HIS A 105 17.82 6.91 -1.12
CA HIS A 105 17.56 6.64 -2.54
C HIS A 105 16.58 7.64 -3.13
N ILE A 106 15.52 8.02 -2.40
CA ILE A 106 14.59 9.08 -2.83
C ILE A 106 15.37 10.39 -3.03
N ARG A 107 16.23 10.78 -2.08
CA ARG A 107 17.06 11.98 -2.18
C ARG A 107 17.96 11.95 -3.41
N GLU A 108 18.65 10.85 -3.67
CA GLU A 108 19.54 10.75 -4.84
C GLU A 108 18.77 10.75 -6.17
N ILE A 109 17.59 10.14 -6.22
CA ILE A 109 16.70 10.22 -7.39
C ILE A 109 16.28 11.67 -7.63
N ILE A 110 15.86 12.39 -6.59
CA ILE A 110 15.46 13.80 -6.67
C ILE A 110 16.61 14.69 -7.14
N LYS A 111 17.82 14.50 -6.58
CA LYS A 111 19.02 15.27 -6.98
C LYS A 111 19.40 15.07 -8.45
N LYS A 112 19.22 13.87 -8.97
CA LYS A 112 19.57 13.48 -10.35
C LYS A 112 18.40 13.69 -11.33
N ALA A 113 17.26 14.23 -10.87
CA ALA A 113 16.04 14.33 -11.64
C ALA A 113 16.13 15.37 -12.77
N GLU A 114 16.08 14.89 -14.00
CA GLU A 114 15.97 15.72 -15.22
C GLU A 114 14.52 15.84 -15.70
N ARG A 115 13.62 15.01 -15.17
CA ARG A 115 12.22 14.89 -15.56
C ARG A 115 11.30 14.96 -14.33
N PRO A 116 10.01 15.25 -14.52
CA PRO A 116 9.05 15.10 -13.44
C PRO A 116 9.03 13.67 -12.89
N ILE A 117 8.87 13.53 -11.58
CA ILE A 117 8.80 12.24 -10.89
C ILE A 117 7.43 12.07 -10.27
N CYS A 118 6.88 10.85 -10.38
CA CYS A 118 5.68 10.40 -9.70
C CYS A 118 6.07 9.37 -8.64
N PHE A 119 5.99 9.76 -7.37
CA PHE A 119 6.20 8.89 -6.22
C PHE A 119 4.87 8.29 -5.77
N PHE A 120 4.80 6.97 -5.62
CA PHE A 120 3.66 6.24 -5.09
C PHE A 120 4.01 5.68 -3.72
N ILE A 121 3.46 6.29 -2.66
CA ILE A 121 3.78 5.97 -1.25
C ILE A 121 2.49 6.00 -0.44
N ASN A 122 2.09 4.86 0.12
CA ASN A 122 0.86 4.78 0.91
C ASN A 122 1.06 5.25 2.36
N LEU A 123 1.73 6.40 2.55
CA LEU A 123 1.88 7.04 3.85
C LEU A 123 2.07 8.55 3.66
N VAL A 124 0.99 9.32 3.77
CA VAL A 124 0.97 10.76 3.46
C VAL A 124 1.91 11.55 4.38
N ASP A 125 2.01 11.17 5.66
CA ASP A 125 2.92 11.80 6.62
C ASP A 125 4.39 11.61 6.19
N TYR A 126 4.69 10.47 5.57
CA TYR A 126 6.03 10.22 5.03
C TYR A 126 6.31 11.08 3.80
N CYS A 127 5.36 11.18 2.87
CA CYS A 127 5.46 12.08 1.71
C CYS A 127 5.77 13.51 2.17
N TYR A 128 5.00 14.02 3.14
CA TYR A 128 5.20 15.35 3.71
C TYR A 128 6.58 15.50 4.35
N SER A 129 7.02 14.52 5.14
CA SER A 129 8.34 14.55 5.80
C SER A 129 9.48 14.59 4.78
N VAL A 130 9.40 13.80 3.70
CA VAL A 130 10.39 13.79 2.61
C VAL A 130 10.47 15.15 1.94
N ILE A 131 9.33 15.76 1.61
CA ILE A 131 9.26 17.08 0.98
C ILE A 131 9.92 18.13 1.86
N LYS A 132 9.56 18.19 3.14
CA LYS A 132 10.11 19.16 4.11
C LYS A 132 11.60 18.97 4.33
N GLU A 133 12.03 17.72 4.45
CA GLU A 133 13.43 17.43 4.74
C GLU A 133 14.36 17.74 3.56
N LEU A 134 13.84 17.62 2.33
CA LEU A 134 14.60 17.94 1.12
C LEU A 134 14.45 19.39 0.67
N GLY A 135 13.58 20.19 1.31
CA GLY A 135 13.37 21.61 0.96
C GLY A 135 12.78 21.80 -0.43
N ILE A 136 11.89 20.89 -0.85
CA ILE A 136 11.31 20.88 -2.21
C ILE A 136 9.82 21.25 -2.22
N GLU A 137 9.35 22.00 -1.21
CA GLU A 137 7.93 22.32 -1.03
C GLU A 137 7.32 22.98 -2.26
N ASN A 138 7.98 23.98 -2.81
CA ASN A 138 7.48 24.77 -3.95
C ASN A 138 7.49 24.01 -5.28
N GLU A 139 8.20 22.88 -5.35
CA GLU A 139 8.30 22.04 -6.55
C GLU A 139 7.50 20.72 -6.38
N SER A 140 6.71 20.59 -5.30
CA SER A 140 6.04 19.35 -4.94
C SER A 140 4.52 19.47 -4.91
N SER A 141 3.84 18.37 -5.26
CA SER A 141 2.40 18.17 -5.07
C SER A 141 2.13 16.85 -4.38
N ILE A 142 1.20 16.83 -3.41
CA ILE A 142 0.70 15.61 -2.76
C ILE A 142 -0.73 15.38 -3.21
N PHE A 143 -1.02 14.17 -3.72
CA PHE A 143 -2.35 13.71 -4.09
C PHE A 143 -2.80 12.64 -3.10
N CYS A 144 -3.84 12.95 -2.29
CA CYS A 144 -4.29 12.07 -1.22
C CYS A 144 -5.79 12.18 -0.96
N ALA A 145 -6.33 11.34 -0.06
CA ALA A 145 -7.73 11.40 0.32
C ALA A 145 -8.08 12.72 1.04
N PRO A 146 -9.35 13.22 0.95
CA PRO A 146 -9.77 14.49 1.58
C PRO A 146 -9.44 14.58 3.07
N LYS A 147 -9.59 13.47 3.81
CA LYS A 147 -9.26 13.41 5.24
C LYS A 147 -7.76 13.64 5.49
N SER A 148 -6.89 13.05 4.68
CA SER A 148 -5.44 13.25 4.77
C SER A 148 -5.04 14.67 4.35
N GLN A 149 -5.71 15.24 3.33
CA GLN A 149 -5.52 16.62 2.93
C GLN A 149 -5.82 17.59 4.07
N MET A 150 -6.98 17.40 4.75
CA MET A 150 -7.35 18.21 5.92
C MET A 150 -6.33 18.09 7.05
N LYS A 151 -5.83 16.87 7.31
CA LYS A 151 -4.80 16.62 8.33
C LYS A 151 -3.52 17.41 8.03
N ILE A 152 -3.00 17.35 6.80
CA ILE A 152 -1.80 18.10 6.43
C ILE A 152 -2.03 19.61 6.59
N LYS A 153 -3.15 20.11 6.10
CA LYS A 153 -3.46 21.56 6.16
C LYS A 153 -3.68 22.08 7.57
N HIS A 154 -4.21 21.27 8.46
CA HIS A 154 -4.55 21.69 9.82
C HIS A 154 -3.45 21.34 10.85
N ASP A 155 -3.00 20.05 10.84
CA ASP A 155 -2.16 19.53 11.92
C ASP A 155 -0.66 19.76 11.67
N MET A 156 -0.23 19.64 10.41
CA MET A 156 1.20 19.73 10.06
C MET A 156 1.68 21.15 9.78
N THR A 157 0.77 22.07 9.47
CA THR A 157 1.11 23.45 9.15
C THR A 157 0.86 24.42 10.31
N LEU A 158 0.21 23.97 11.40
CA LEU A 158 -0.26 24.84 12.49
C LEU A 158 -1.00 26.09 11.98
N GLY A 159 -1.65 25.98 10.81
CA GLY A 159 -2.37 27.07 10.18
C GLY A 159 -1.52 28.03 9.34
N GLU A 160 -0.21 27.79 9.21
CA GLU A 160 0.66 28.57 8.32
C GLU A 160 0.72 27.91 6.92
N ASP A 161 0.76 28.73 5.86
CA ASP A 161 1.02 28.26 4.50
C ASP A 161 2.47 27.79 4.40
N ASN A 162 2.67 26.47 4.26
CA ASN A 162 3.99 25.87 4.26
C ASN A 162 4.52 25.58 2.85
N GLY A 163 3.88 26.11 1.83
CA GLY A 163 4.31 25.97 0.43
C GLY A 163 4.07 24.60 -0.20
N VAL A 164 3.52 23.60 0.52
CA VAL A 164 3.23 22.29 -0.05
C VAL A 164 1.83 22.26 -0.64
N ASN A 165 1.73 21.94 -1.92
CA ASN A 165 0.44 21.77 -2.60
C ASN A 165 -0.16 20.40 -2.30
N VAL A 166 -1.40 20.36 -1.78
CA VAL A 166 -2.10 19.13 -1.41
C VAL A 166 -3.48 19.08 -2.04
N TYR A 167 -3.75 18.02 -2.80
CA TYR A 167 -4.96 17.85 -3.59
C TYR A 167 -5.64 16.50 -3.31
N ASP A 168 -6.97 16.50 -3.35
CA ASP A 168 -7.81 15.30 -3.24
C ASP A 168 -8.33 14.80 -4.59
N GLU A 169 -8.04 15.53 -5.66
CA GLU A 169 -8.38 15.24 -7.04
C GLU A 169 -7.17 15.49 -7.93
N TRP A 170 -6.86 14.53 -8.81
CA TRP A 170 -5.81 14.69 -9.79
C TRP A 170 -6.28 15.54 -10.97
N ARG A 171 -5.44 16.47 -11.40
CA ARG A 171 -5.51 17.22 -12.65
C ARG A 171 -4.10 17.50 -13.12
N GLU A 172 -3.89 17.53 -14.45
CA GLU A 172 -2.56 17.74 -15.03
C GLU A 172 -1.94 19.08 -14.59
N GLU A 173 -2.73 20.15 -14.55
CA GLU A 173 -2.30 21.48 -14.12
C GLU A 173 -1.89 21.58 -12.64
N ARG A 174 -2.16 20.55 -11.83
CA ARG A 174 -1.74 20.42 -10.42
C ARG A 174 -0.43 19.65 -10.27
N MET A 175 0.09 19.09 -11.36
CA MET A 175 1.38 18.40 -11.34
C MET A 175 2.53 19.40 -11.20
N ASN A 176 3.54 18.97 -10.46
CA ASN A 176 4.79 19.68 -10.26
C ASN A 176 5.98 18.81 -10.70
N LYS A 177 7.19 19.26 -10.42
CA LYS A 177 8.39 18.45 -10.67
C LYS A 177 8.39 17.15 -9.87
N TYR A 178 7.90 17.20 -8.61
CA TYR A 178 7.80 16.04 -7.72
C TYR A 178 6.36 15.84 -7.28
N ASN A 179 5.80 14.68 -7.59
CA ASN A 179 4.39 14.38 -7.36
C ASN A 179 4.26 13.12 -6.51
N PHE A 180 3.59 13.23 -5.37
CA PHE A 180 3.43 12.17 -4.39
C PHE A 180 1.99 11.70 -4.35
N PHE A 181 1.76 10.41 -4.61
CA PHE A 181 0.44 9.79 -4.69
C PHE A 181 0.25 8.78 -3.56
N SER A 182 -0.84 8.92 -2.79
CA SER A 182 -1.27 7.91 -1.82
C SER A 182 -2.11 6.80 -2.48
N ALA A 183 -2.44 5.74 -1.73
CA ALA A 183 -3.17 4.58 -2.23
C ALA A 183 -4.48 4.91 -2.99
N ARG A 184 -5.17 6.02 -2.67
CA ARG A 184 -6.34 6.47 -3.41
C ARG A 184 -6.08 6.61 -4.92
N PHE A 185 -4.83 6.87 -5.30
CA PHE A 185 -4.40 7.10 -6.68
C PHE A 185 -3.61 5.93 -7.28
N PHE A 186 -3.65 4.74 -6.67
CA PHE A 186 -3.04 3.55 -7.25
C PHE A 186 -3.94 2.95 -8.33
N SER A 187 -5.25 3.08 -8.18
CA SER A 187 -6.26 2.61 -9.11
C SER A 187 -7.29 3.72 -9.42
N ALA A 188 -8.21 3.46 -10.35
CA ALA A 188 -9.42 4.27 -10.62
C ALA A 188 -9.20 5.68 -11.17
N PHE A 189 -8.04 5.99 -11.77
CA PHE A 189 -7.83 7.20 -12.57
C PHE A 189 -6.76 6.97 -13.64
N ASP A 190 -6.73 7.82 -14.64
CA ASP A 190 -5.76 7.74 -15.74
C ASP A 190 -4.94 9.01 -15.84
N MET A 191 -3.65 8.85 -16.07
CA MET A 191 -2.72 9.93 -16.38
C MET A 191 -2.34 9.87 -17.86
N ASP A 192 -2.92 10.78 -18.67
CA ASP A 192 -2.60 10.92 -20.09
C ASP A 192 -1.68 12.13 -20.29
N LEU A 193 -0.43 12.00 -19.84
CA LEU A 193 0.57 13.06 -19.87
C LEU A 193 1.26 13.11 -21.23
N GLU A 194 1.55 14.31 -21.74
CA GLU A 194 2.31 14.49 -23.00
C GLU A 194 3.79 14.11 -22.86
N TYR A 195 4.29 14.02 -21.64
CA TYR A 195 5.66 13.62 -21.31
C TYR A 195 5.67 12.28 -20.55
N LYS A 196 6.82 11.62 -20.50
CA LYS A 196 7.03 10.39 -19.75
C LYS A 196 7.77 10.70 -18.46
N PRO A 197 7.10 10.66 -17.28
CA PRO A 197 7.75 10.87 -15.99
C PRO A 197 8.60 9.65 -15.60
N ASP A 198 9.46 9.84 -14.60
CA ASP A 198 10.01 8.75 -13.83
C ASP A 198 8.99 8.32 -12.76
N VAL A 199 8.83 7.02 -12.56
CA VAL A 199 7.89 6.45 -11.58
C VAL A 199 8.67 5.75 -10.48
N VAL A 200 8.39 6.11 -9.23
CA VAL A 200 9.03 5.55 -8.04
C VAL A 200 7.98 5.07 -7.07
N MET A 201 7.91 3.77 -6.88
CA MET A 201 7.12 3.13 -5.84
C MET A 201 7.98 2.94 -4.59
N VAL A 202 7.41 3.14 -3.40
CA VAL A 202 8.16 3.01 -2.14
C VAL A 202 7.37 2.17 -1.15
N THR A 203 7.99 1.08 -0.70
CA THR A 203 7.56 0.26 0.42
C THR A 203 8.61 0.34 1.53
N ASP A 204 8.23 0.89 2.67
CA ASP A 204 9.09 0.99 3.87
C ASP A 204 8.40 0.32 5.06
N VAL A 205 8.57 -0.99 5.17
CA VAL A 205 7.95 -1.80 6.22
C VAL A 205 8.51 -1.49 7.61
N LYS A 206 9.73 -0.97 7.70
CA LYS A 206 10.32 -0.51 8.96
C LYS A 206 9.63 0.75 9.48
N LYS A 207 9.14 1.58 8.58
CA LYS A 207 8.37 2.78 8.95
C LYS A 207 6.90 2.48 9.18
N SER A 208 6.28 1.71 8.30
CA SER A 208 4.89 1.29 8.42
C SER A 208 4.54 0.16 7.45
N VAL A 209 3.86 -0.86 7.94
CA VAL A 209 3.28 -1.92 7.11
C VAL A 209 2.24 -1.41 6.11
N TYR A 210 1.65 -0.22 6.33
CA TYR A 210 0.73 0.40 5.38
C TYR A 210 1.39 0.85 4.08
N THR A 211 2.73 0.92 4.03
CA THR A 211 3.46 1.23 2.79
C THR A 211 3.60 0.04 1.86
N ILE A 212 3.25 -1.17 2.30
CA ILE A 212 3.33 -2.39 1.51
C ILE A 212 2.50 -2.24 0.24
N LEU A 213 3.13 -2.54 -0.89
CA LEU A 213 2.51 -2.63 -2.20
C LEU A 213 2.44 -4.10 -2.62
N ASP A 214 1.28 -4.52 -3.05
CA ASP A 214 1.10 -5.81 -3.69
C ASP A 214 1.71 -5.77 -5.10
N ILE A 215 2.67 -6.65 -5.36
CA ILE A 215 3.41 -6.69 -6.62
C ILE A 215 2.49 -6.98 -7.80
N ASN A 216 1.52 -7.88 -7.63
CA ASN A 216 0.63 -8.35 -8.69
C ASN A 216 -0.64 -7.50 -8.86
N THR A 217 -0.96 -6.63 -7.90
CA THR A 217 -2.09 -5.71 -8.01
C THR A 217 -1.64 -4.25 -7.99
N ASP A 218 -1.15 -3.73 -6.85
CA ASP A 218 -0.85 -2.30 -6.71
C ASP A 218 0.24 -1.83 -7.68
N CYS A 219 1.35 -2.58 -7.78
CA CYS A 219 2.45 -2.21 -8.67
C CYS A 219 2.02 -2.24 -10.15
N VAL A 220 1.20 -3.22 -10.55
CA VAL A 220 0.65 -3.33 -11.90
C VAL A 220 -0.31 -2.17 -12.19
N GLN A 221 -1.22 -1.89 -11.26
CA GLN A 221 -2.17 -0.79 -11.39
C GLN A 221 -1.45 0.56 -11.50
N ILE A 222 -0.45 0.82 -10.67
CA ILE A 222 0.37 2.04 -10.73
C ILE A 222 1.05 2.18 -12.10
N ALA A 223 1.69 1.11 -12.58
CA ALA A 223 2.35 1.13 -13.88
C ALA A 223 1.35 1.41 -15.04
N GLY A 224 0.14 0.85 -14.95
CA GLY A 224 -0.92 1.02 -15.93
C GLY A 224 -1.59 2.40 -15.94
N ARG A 225 -1.42 3.23 -14.88
CA ARG A 225 -2.03 4.58 -14.82
C ARG A 225 -1.47 5.54 -15.87
N LEU A 226 -0.23 5.40 -16.26
CA LEU A 226 0.42 6.26 -17.24
C LEU A 226 0.15 5.75 -18.66
N ARG A 227 -0.92 6.26 -19.29
CA ARG A 227 -1.43 5.75 -20.58
C ARG A 227 -0.45 5.86 -21.73
N ARG A 228 0.45 6.85 -21.73
CA ARG A 228 1.54 7.00 -22.71
C ARG A 228 2.87 6.42 -22.21
N GLY A 229 2.85 5.68 -21.11
CA GLY A 229 4.02 5.07 -20.50
C GLY A 229 4.86 6.04 -19.65
N PHE A 230 5.98 5.55 -19.17
CA PHE A 230 6.93 6.27 -18.32
C PHE A 230 8.35 6.12 -18.86
N ASN A 231 9.29 6.93 -18.35
CA ASN A 231 10.70 6.85 -18.71
C ASN A 231 11.41 5.72 -17.95
N SER A 232 11.19 5.67 -16.63
CA SER A 232 11.71 4.61 -15.77
C SER A 232 10.68 4.20 -14.70
N LEU A 233 10.78 2.96 -14.23
CA LEU A 233 9.99 2.43 -13.13
C LEU A 233 10.92 1.83 -12.08
N THR A 234 10.82 2.30 -10.86
CA THR A 234 11.64 1.82 -9.74
C THR A 234 10.76 1.50 -8.54
N HIS A 235 10.98 0.36 -7.91
CA HIS A 235 10.41 0.03 -6.60
C HIS A 235 11.52 0.01 -5.56
N ILE A 236 11.54 0.98 -4.67
CA ILE A 236 12.42 1.04 -3.51
C ILE A 236 11.70 0.34 -2.36
N LEU A 237 12.34 -0.66 -1.74
CA LEU A 237 11.70 -1.43 -0.69
C LEU A 237 12.65 -1.81 0.44
N THR A 238 12.07 -1.97 1.63
CA THR A 238 12.70 -2.57 2.80
C THR A 238 12.05 -3.90 3.12
N THR A 239 12.77 -4.76 3.86
CA THR A 239 12.24 -6.01 4.42
C THR A 239 12.37 -6.02 5.94
N ASP A 240 11.60 -6.88 6.60
CA ASP A 240 11.65 -7.06 8.05
C ASP A 240 11.41 -8.52 8.41
N ASP A 241 12.42 -9.19 8.94
CA ASP A 241 12.39 -10.58 9.40
C ASP A 241 11.37 -10.85 10.53
N ALA A 242 10.92 -9.80 11.21
CA ALA A 242 9.84 -9.88 12.19
C ALA A 242 8.43 -10.04 11.56
N ILE A 243 8.29 -9.81 10.26
CA ILE A 243 7.02 -10.02 9.55
C ILE A 243 6.78 -11.53 9.42
N ALA A 244 5.61 -11.99 9.83
CA ALA A 244 5.20 -13.37 9.61
C ALA A 244 4.91 -13.64 8.12
N SER A 245 5.41 -14.77 7.60
CA SER A 245 5.13 -15.22 6.23
C SER A 245 4.40 -16.58 6.25
N PRO A 246 3.12 -16.61 6.61
CA PRO A 246 2.33 -17.82 6.68
C PRO A 246 2.03 -18.36 5.29
N LYS A 247 1.85 -19.68 5.19
CA LYS A 247 1.30 -20.31 3.99
C LYS A 247 -0.21 -20.13 3.95
N GLN A 248 -0.78 -20.15 2.74
CA GLN A 248 -2.23 -20.05 2.56
C GLN A 248 -2.98 -21.10 3.39
N SER A 249 -2.52 -22.36 3.41
CA SER A 249 -3.15 -23.44 4.19
C SER A 249 -3.17 -23.18 5.70
N GLU A 250 -2.17 -22.47 6.23
CA GLU A 250 -2.10 -22.10 7.66
C GLU A 250 -3.12 -20.98 7.98
N LEU A 251 -3.32 -20.07 7.04
CA LEU A 251 -4.34 -19.01 7.16
C LEU A 251 -5.74 -19.60 7.09
N GLU A 252 -6.00 -20.50 6.15
CA GLU A 252 -7.28 -21.21 6.02
C GLU A 252 -7.60 -22.03 7.27
N GLU A 253 -6.62 -22.74 7.84
CA GLU A 253 -6.77 -23.47 9.11
C GLU A 253 -7.07 -22.51 10.26
N THR A 254 -6.37 -21.38 10.34
CA THR A 254 -6.58 -20.34 11.35
C THR A 254 -8.01 -19.80 11.29
N ILE A 255 -8.50 -19.47 10.09
CA ILE A 255 -9.87 -19.00 9.87
C ILE A 255 -10.88 -20.06 10.34
N LYS A 256 -10.65 -21.33 9.97
CA LYS A 256 -11.52 -22.44 10.39
C LYS A 256 -11.57 -22.62 11.90
N LEU A 257 -10.44 -22.50 12.58
CA LEU A 257 -10.38 -22.58 14.04
C LEU A 257 -11.11 -21.40 14.70
N GLN A 258 -10.96 -20.19 14.17
CA GLN A 258 -11.68 -19.00 14.64
C GLN A 258 -13.18 -19.13 14.40
N GLU A 259 -13.62 -19.68 13.26
CA GLU A 259 -15.02 -19.99 12.97
C GLU A 259 -15.60 -20.99 13.97
N ASN A 260 -14.88 -22.08 14.23
CA ASN A 260 -15.33 -23.09 15.18
C ASN A 260 -15.50 -22.50 16.59
N ALA A 261 -14.54 -21.69 17.04
CA ALA A 261 -14.62 -20.98 18.32
C ALA A 261 -15.81 -20.01 18.36
N TYR A 262 -16.02 -19.25 17.30
CA TYR A 262 -17.16 -18.33 17.18
C TYR A 262 -18.50 -19.09 17.28
N ASN A 263 -18.67 -20.18 16.52
CA ASN A 263 -19.89 -20.97 16.51
C ASN A 263 -20.16 -21.62 17.88
N TYR A 264 -19.12 -22.06 18.58
CA TYR A 264 -19.25 -22.58 19.95
C TYR A 264 -19.74 -21.50 20.92
N ILE A 265 -19.13 -20.32 20.90
CA ILE A 265 -19.54 -19.18 21.75
C ILE A 265 -20.96 -18.75 21.40
N ARG A 266 -21.34 -18.72 20.12
CA ARG A 266 -22.69 -18.41 19.66
C ARG A 266 -23.72 -19.38 20.22
N THR A 267 -23.42 -20.69 20.20
CA THR A 267 -24.29 -21.69 20.81
C THR A 267 -24.49 -21.45 22.29
N LEU A 268 -23.45 -21.08 23.02
CA LEU A 268 -23.56 -20.72 24.44
C LEU A 268 -24.35 -19.42 24.63
N TYR A 269 -24.18 -18.44 23.79
CA TYR A 269 -24.91 -17.17 23.79
C TYR A 269 -26.42 -17.40 23.61
N ASP A 270 -26.80 -18.21 22.63
CA ASP A 270 -28.19 -18.50 22.29
C ASP A 270 -28.91 -19.26 23.44
N ASN A 271 -28.14 -20.03 24.23
CA ASN A 271 -28.64 -20.81 25.38
C ASN A 271 -28.27 -20.18 26.74
N ALA A 272 -27.90 -18.91 26.78
CA ALA A 272 -27.44 -18.25 28.01
C ALA A 272 -28.52 -18.19 29.08
N PRO A 273 -28.22 -18.61 30.34
CA PRO A 273 -29.22 -18.73 31.42
C PRO A 273 -29.64 -17.37 32.00
N SER A 274 -28.98 -16.30 31.71
CA SER A 274 -29.26 -14.96 32.22
C SER A 274 -28.78 -13.87 31.28
N GLU A 275 -29.32 -12.65 31.41
CA GLU A 275 -28.89 -11.49 30.62
C GLU A 275 -27.42 -11.11 30.88
N ILE A 276 -26.92 -11.35 32.10
CA ILE A 276 -25.50 -11.12 32.42
C ILE A 276 -24.61 -12.09 31.62
N ALA A 277 -24.95 -13.38 31.63
CA ALA A 277 -24.24 -14.39 30.87
C ALA A 277 -24.29 -14.08 29.36
N LYS A 278 -25.46 -13.67 28.85
CA LYS A 278 -25.64 -13.28 27.45
C LYS A 278 -24.78 -12.10 27.08
N LYS A 279 -24.68 -11.07 27.93
CA LYS A 279 -23.79 -9.92 27.70
C LYS A 279 -22.32 -10.34 27.62
N ILE A 280 -21.83 -11.15 28.56
CA ILE A 280 -20.44 -11.64 28.61
C ILE A 280 -20.12 -12.44 27.35
N LEU A 281 -20.98 -13.40 27.00
CA LEU A 281 -20.80 -14.22 25.80
C LEU A 281 -20.85 -13.38 24.51
N GLY A 282 -21.74 -12.38 24.44
CA GLY A 282 -21.82 -11.43 23.34
C GLY A 282 -20.55 -10.59 23.19
N ASP A 283 -19.96 -10.12 24.30
CA ASP A 283 -18.68 -9.40 24.28
C ASP A 283 -17.54 -10.32 23.78
N THR A 284 -17.49 -11.57 24.29
CA THR A 284 -16.51 -12.56 23.84
C THR A 284 -16.66 -12.90 22.36
N MET A 285 -17.89 -13.05 21.88
CA MET A 285 -18.17 -13.31 20.47
C MET A 285 -17.70 -12.14 19.59
N ARG A 286 -17.98 -10.88 19.99
CA ARG A 286 -17.52 -9.69 19.27
C ARG A 286 -16.00 -9.54 19.24
N SER A 287 -15.29 -10.01 20.22
CA SER A 287 -13.82 -10.00 20.25
C SER A 287 -13.17 -11.09 19.40
N ASN A 288 -13.94 -12.08 18.92
CA ASN A 288 -13.41 -13.12 18.05
C ASN A 288 -13.09 -12.53 16.66
N PRO A 289 -11.87 -12.71 16.12
CA PRO A 289 -11.48 -12.18 14.80
C PRO A 289 -12.42 -12.60 13.66
N PHE A 290 -13.04 -13.77 13.75
CA PHE A 290 -13.99 -14.26 12.75
C PHE A 290 -15.20 -13.34 12.53
N THR A 291 -15.54 -12.48 13.51
CA THR A 291 -16.63 -11.49 13.34
C THR A 291 -16.40 -10.51 12.20
N LYS A 292 -15.16 -10.26 11.81
CA LYS A 292 -14.81 -9.43 10.67
C LYS A 292 -14.99 -10.15 9.32
N LEU A 293 -15.14 -11.48 9.37
CA LEU A 293 -15.24 -12.34 8.19
C LEU A 293 -16.68 -12.80 7.91
N ILE A 294 -17.66 -12.19 8.58
CA ILE A 294 -19.08 -12.49 8.40
C ILE A 294 -19.90 -11.23 8.20
N PHE A 295 -21.01 -11.36 7.46
CA PHE A 295 -22.02 -10.32 7.39
C PHE A 295 -22.79 -10.16 8.70
N PRO A 296 -23.50 -9.05 8.92
CA PRO A 296 -24.41 -8.88 10.08
C PRO A 296 -25.46 -9.99 10.21
N SER A 297 -25.84 -10.64 9.12
CA SER A 297 -26.73 -11.82 9.10
C SER A 297 -26.10 -13.08 9.71
N GLY A 298 -24.78 -13.08 9.94
CA GLY A 298 -23.99 -14.24 10.38
C GLY A 298 -23.56 -15.16 9.23
N ALA A 299 -23.86 -14.82 7.97
CA ALA A 299 -23.35 -15.53 6.80
C ALA A 299 -21.87 -15.17 6.56
N LYS A 300 -21.08 -16.09 6.01
CA LYS A 300 -19.69 -15.82 5.64
C LYS A 300 -19.59 -14.73 4.58
N ASN A 301 -18.69 -13.80 4.80
CA ASN A 301 -18.24 -12.85 3.79
C ASN A 301 -16.97 -13.40 3.14
N TYR A 302 -17.11 -14.12 2.05
CA TYR A 302 -15.99 -14.75 1.35
C TYR A 302 -14.99 -13.70 0.84
N PHE A 303 -15.44 -12.51 0.44
CA PHE A 303 -14.55 -11.44 0.01
C PHE A 303 -13.66 -10.92 1.15
N ALA A 304 -14.19 -10.85 2.37
CA ALA A 304 -13.39 -10.51 3.56
C ALA A 304 -12.41 -11.63 3.92
N ILE A 305 -12.80 -12.90 3.71
CA ILE A 305 -11.90 -14.05 3.87
C ILE A 305 -10.77 -13.98 2.85
N ASP A 306 -11.09 -13.76 1.58
CA ASP A 306 -10.11 -13.63 0.50
C ASP A 306 -9.17 -12.44 0.75
N ASN A 307 -9.70 -11.30 1.23
CA ASN A 307 -8.89 -10.15 1.61
C ASN A 307 -7.94 -10.48 2.76
N TYR A 308 -8.42 -11.12 3.82
CA TYR A 308 -7.60 -11.54 4.94
C TYR A 308 -6.42 -12.41 4.49
N ILE A 309 -6.69 -13.42 3.65
CA ILE A 309 -5.65 -14.31 3.13
C ILE A 309 -4.68 -13.52 2.26
N ASN A 310 -5.18 -12.74 1.31
CA ASN A 310 -4.36 -11.95 0.39
C ASN A 310 -3.44 -10.97 1.14
N GLU A 311 -3.97 -10.23 2.12
CA GLU A 311 -3.16 -9.29 2.91
C GLU A 311 -2.01 -9.96 3.66
N TYR A 312 -2.25 -11.12 4.28
CA TYR A 312 -1.19 -11.84 4.99
C TYR A 312 -0.15 -12.43 4.05
N LEU A 313 -0.56 -12.96 2.89
CA LEU A 313 0.37 -13.48 1.88
C LEU A 313 1.23 -12.35 1.30
N VAL A 314 0.61 -11.22 0.94
CA VAL A 314 1.33 -10.04 0.43
C VAL A 314 2.30 -9.47 1.46
N LYS A 315 1.86 -9.32 2.72
CA LYS A 315 2.75 -8.88 3.82
C LYS A 315 3.92 -9.85 4.01
N GLY A 316 3.65 -11.15 3.96
CA GLY A 316 4.66 -12.20 4.12
C GLY A 316 5.80 -12.13 3.11
N LEU A 317 5.58 -11.61 1.91
CA LEU A 317 6.65 -11.41 0.93
C LEU A 317 7.73 -10.46 1.44
N TYR A 318 7.37 -9.49 2.28
CA TYR A 318 8.29 -8.48 2.81
C TYR A 318 9.05 -8.93 4.06
N GLN A 319 8.93 -10.20 4.44
CA GLN A 319 9.79 -10.80 5.46
C GLN A 319 11.24 -10.90 5.00
N ASP A 320 11.44 -11.31 3.74
CA ASP A 320 12.76 -11.58 3.17
C ASP A 320 12.86 -11.07 1.73
N TYR A 321 14.03 -10.60 1.34
CA TYR A 321 14.29 -10.09 -0.01
C TYR A 321 14.16 -11.17 -1.09
N GLU A 322 14.53 -12.43 -0.80
CA GLU A 322 14.40 -13.51 -1.77
C GLU A 322 12.94 -13.81 -2.10
N LEU A 323 12.00 -13.68 -1.13
CA LEU A 323 10.57 -13.81 -1.40
C LEU A 323 10.08 -12.72 -2.37
N ILE A 324 10.56 -11.48 -2.21
CA ILE A 324 10.28 -10.39 -3.14
C ILE A 324 10.84 -10.67 -4.53
N ARG A 325 12.08 -11.17 -4.60
CA ARG A 325 12.71 -11.54 -5.88
C ARG A 325 11.92 -12.62 -6.61
N GLU A 326 11.53 -13.67 -5.90
CA GLU A 326 10.69 -14.74 -6.46
C GLU A 326 9.34 -14.20 -6.95
N ALA A 327 8.68 -13.35 -6.17
CA ALA A 327 7.40 -12.74 -6.57
C ALA A 327 7.53 -11.91 -7.85
N TYR A 328 8.58 -11.08 -7.99
CA TYR A 328 8.82 -10.33 -9.23
C TYR A 328 9.23 -11.22 -10.41
N MET A 329 10.01 -12.26 -10.19
CA MET A 329 10.41 -13.21 -11.25
C MET A 329 9.24 -14.03 -11.78
N ASN A 330 8.27 -14.33 -10.91
CA ASN A 330 7.06 -15.07 -11.26
C ASN A 330 5.93 -14.18 -11.79
N SER A 331 6.09 -12.86 -11.76
CA SER A 331 5.08 -11.93 -12.27
C SER A 331 5.10 -11.88 -13.81
N ASP A 332 3.95 -12.08 -14.42
CA ASP A 332 3.78 -11.96 -15.88
C ASP A 332 3.78 -10.50 -16.38
N MET A 333 3.84 -9.51 -15.46
CA MET A 333 3.71 -8.10 -15.79
C MET A 333 5.04 -7.33 -15.75
N PHE A 334 6.12 -7.91 -15.19
CA PHE A 334 7.37 -7.20 -15.00
C PHE A 334 8.58 -7.91 -15.60
N ILE A 335 9.57 -7.11 -16.03
CA ILE A 335 10.92 -7.55 -16.34
C ILE A 335 11.84 -6.92 -15.28
N PRO A 336 12.13 -7.64 -14.16
CA PRO A 336 12.82 -7.04 -13.04
C PRO A 336 14.33 -6.97 -13.25
N LYS A 337 14.92 -5.85 -12.82
CA LYS A 337 16.35 -5.69 -12.58
C LYS A 337 16.57 -5.45 -11.11
N PHE A 338 17.20 -6.38 -10.43
CA PHE A 338 17.42 -6.32 -8.99
C PHE A 338 18.69 -5.52 -8.65
N LYS A 339 18.57 -4.69 -7.62
CA LYS A 339 19.68 -3.97 -6.99
C LYS A 339 19.53 -4.09 -5.49
N GLU A 340 20.63 -4.24 -4.81
CA GLU A 340 20.70 -4.21 -3.36
C GLU A 340 21.68 -3.14 -2.91
N ASN A 341 21.24 -2.34 -1.94
CA ASN A 341 22.07 -1.30 -1.35
C ASN A 341 21.70 -1.15 0.13
N ILE A 342 22.35 -1.95 0.96
CA ILE A 342 22.20 -1.93 2.41
C ILE A 342 23.24 -0.99 2.98
N GLN A 343 22.77 0.09 3.61
CA GLN A 343 23.62 1.08 4.24
C GLN A 343 24.09 0.62 5.62
N PRO A 344 25.27 1.05 6.08
CA PRO A 344 25.76 0.74 7.43
C PRO A 344 24.92 1.40 8.54
N TYR A 345 23.95 2.24 8.19
CA TYR A 345 23.01 2.90 9.10
C TYR A 345 21.60 2.97 8.50
N THR A 346 20.59 2.95 9.37
CA THR A 346 19.19 3.04 8.98
C THR A 346 18.69 4.48 8.93
N GLU A 347 17.48 4.71 8.39
CA GLU A 347 16.83 6.03 8.49
C GLU A 347 16.57 6.42 9.95
N GLU A 348 16.25 5.47 10.83
CA GLU A 348 16.09 5.75 12.27
C GLU A 348 17.37 6.23 12.91
N ASP A 349 18.50 5.59 12.59
CA ASP A 349 19.82 6.02 13.06
C ASP A 349 20.10 7.48 12.66
N ARG A 350 19.81 7.82 11.42
CA ARG A 350 19.96 9.18 10.90
C ARG A 350 19.05 10.17 11.60
N LEU A 351 17.80 9.81 11.87
CA LEU A 351 16.83 10.65 12.56
C LEU A 351 17.22 10.92 14.03
N VAL A 352 17.90 9.99 14.71
CA VAL A 352 18.44 10.23 16.06
C VAL A 352 19.39 11.43 16.08
N VAL A 353 20.20 11.57 15.05
CA VAL A 353 21.16 12.68 14.93
C VAL A 353 20.43 14.03 14.79
N LYS A 354 19.30 14.07 14.09
CA LYS A 354 18.54 15.31 13.79
C LYS A 354 17.55 15.73 14.87
N ARG A 355 16.88 14.80 15.53
CA ARG A 355 15.76 15.12 16.44
C ARG A 355 16.18 15.92 17.67
N ALA A 356 15.37 16.92 18.02
CA ALA A 356 15.63 17.81 19.15
C ALA A 356 15.53 17.13 20.52
N ASN A 357 14.80 16.00 20.63
CA ASN A 357 14.61 15.27 21.87
C ASN A 357 15.82 14.45 22.34
N TYR A 358 16.85 14.33 21.52
CA TYR A 358 18.10 13.65 21.92
C TYR A 358 19.14 14.66 22.42
N SER A 359 19.81 14.30 23.51
CA SER A 359 20.91 15.12 24.06
C SER A 359 22.10 15.20 23.10
N VAL A 360 22.90 16.26 23.22
CA VAL A 360 24.14 16.42 22.40
C VAL A 360 25.02 15.18 22.51
N LYS A 361 25.17 14.63 23.73
CA LYS A 361 25.96 13.42 23.95
C LYS A 361 25.42 12.22 23.16
N GLN A 362 24.11 11.97 23.16
CA GLN A 362 23.49 10.88 22.42
C GLN A 362 23.68 11.03 20.91
N LYS A 363 23.53 12.26 20.40
CA LYS A 363 23.76 12.56 18.97
C LYS A 363 25.22 12.32 18.59
N ARG A 364 26.18 12.80 19.38
CA ARG A 364 27.62 12.58 19.13
C ARG A 364 27.98 11.11 19.14
N MET A 365 27.50 10.36 20.15
CA MET A 365 27.72 8.90 20.20
C MET A 365 27.17 8.21 18.95
N LYS A 366 25.99 8.60 18.48
CA LYS A 366 25.38 8.01 17.28
C LYS A 366 26.15 8.38 16.02
N ILE A 367 26.62 9.62 15.89
CA ILE A 367 27.47 10.04 14.76
C ILE A 367 28.75 9.18 14.72
N VAL A 368 29.47 9.06 15.84
CA VAL A 368 30.69 8.25 15.92
C VAL A 368 30.41 6.77 15.62
N GLU A 369 29.31 6.22 16.14
CA GLU A 369 28.88 4.84 15.83
C GLU A 369 28.71 4.62 14.32
N ILE A 370 28.00 5.53 13.64
CA ILE A 370 27.74 5.43 12.20
C ILE A 370 29.04 5.59 11.41
N LEU A 371 29.81 6.66 11.67
CA LEU A 371 31.06 6.92 10.97
C LEU A 371 32.05 5.76 11.10
N SER A 372 32.03 5.06 12.24
CA SER A 372 32.92 3.92 12.47
C SER A 372 32.56 2.65 11.69
N LYS A 373 31.41 2.63 11.04
CA LYS A 373 30.97 1.55 10.14
C LYS A 373 31.36 1.80 8.68
N PHE A 374 31.79 3.02 8.33
CA PHE A 374 32.17 3.36 6.97
C PHE A 374 33.55 2.77 6.61
N GLU A 375 33.64 2.29 5.38
CA GLU A 375 34.88 1.71 4.83
C GLU A 375 35.44 2.59 3.72
N LEU A 376 36.75 2.69 3.64
CA LEU A 376 37.41 3.43 2.58
C LEU A 376 37.55 2.59 1.30
N PRO A 377 37.37 3.18 0.10
CA PRO A 377 36.98 4.57 -0.14
C PRO A 377 35.49 4.82 0.15
N TYR A 378 35.16 5.96 0.74
CA TYR A 378 33.77 6.34 1.01
C TYR A 378 32.94 6.39 -0.26
N ASN A 379 31.75 5.78 -0.23
CA ASN A 379 30.78 5.87 -1.30
C ASN A 379 29.98 7.19 -1.23
N GLU A 380 29.14 7.46 -2.24
CA GLU A 380 28.34 8.69 -2.31
C GLU A 380 27.38 8.88 -1.12
N TYR A 381 26.93 7.79 -0.50
CA TYR A 381 26.01 7.81 0.65
C TYR A 381 26.75 8.10 1.96
N ASP A 382 27.96 7.54 2.12
CA ASP A 382 28.83 7.80 3.26
C ASP A 382 29.20 9.28 3.30
N ILE A 383 29.64 9.85 2.16
CA ILE A 383 29.96 11.26 2.00
C ILE A 383 28.75 12.13 2.35
N ALA A 384 27.57 11.77 1.86
CA ALA A 384 26.35 12.52 2.14
C ALA A 384 25.98 12.52 3.63
N PHE A 385 26.21 11.41 4.35
CA PHE A 385 26.01 11.37 5.80
C PHE A 385 27.07 12.19 6.54
N ILE A 386 28.33 12.12 6.13
CA ILE A 386 29.44 12.91 6.72
C ILE A 386 29.11 14.40 6.60
N ASP A 387 28.67 14.87 5.44
CA ASP A 387 28.30 16.26 5.22
C ASP A 387 27.11 16.68 6.09
N GLU A 388 26.08 15.81 6.18
CA GLU A 388 24.92 16.06 7.06
C GLU A 388 25.34 16.14 8.54
N ALA A 389 26.15 15.21 9.01
CA ALA A 389 26.66 15.17 10.37
C ALA A 389 27.55 16.41 10.68
N ARG A 390 28.35 16.84 9.72
CA ARG A 390 29.20 18.05 9.83
C ARG A 390 28.37 19.32 9.94
N HIS A 391 27.22 19.41 9.27
CA HIS A 391 26.29 20.53 9.44
C HIS A 391 25.65 20.58 10.85
N ILE A 392 25.43 19.39 11.46
CA ILE A 392 24.78 19.29 12.78
C ILE A 392 25.78 19.52 13.91
N ASP A 393 26.94 18.89 13.86
CA ASP A 393 28.01 19.01 14.87
C ASP A 393 29.40 18.84 14.20
N PRO A 394 29.98 19.94 13.68
CA PRO A 394 31.27 19.90 13.00
C PRO A 394 32.38 19.37 13.89
N LEU A 395 32.34 19.67 15.20
CA LEU A 395 33.43 19.30 16.13
C LEU A 395 33.55 17.78 16.28
N ILE A 396 32.44 17.05 16.36
CA ILE A 396 32.50 15.58 16.52
C ILE A 396 32.98 14.89 15.25
N VAL A 397 32.67 15.44 14.08
CA VAL A 397 33.13 14.89 12.78
C VAL A 397 34.64 15.11 12.65
N GLU A 398 35.14 16.33 12.93
CA GLU A 398 36.58 16.62 12.94
C GLU A 398 37.32 15.77 13.98
N ALA A 399 36.77 15.62 15.19
CA ALA A 399 37.36 14.77 16.23
C ALA A 399 37.44 13.30 15.75
N PHE A 400 36.41 12.80 15.09
CA PHE A 400 36.42 11.43 14.55
C PHE A 400 37.47 11.27 13.43
N GLU A 401 37.61 12.24 12.54
CA GLU A 401 38.64 12.23 11.47
C GLU A 401 40.07 12.18 12.05
N LEU A 402 40.27 12.77 13.23
CA LEU A 402 41.59 12.80 13.92
C LEU A 402 41.84 11.59 14.84
N LEU A 403 40.84 11.17 15.58
CA LEU A 403 40.96 10.21 16.70
C LEU A 403 40.29 8.87 16.44
N GLY A 404 39.46 8.75 15.36
CA GLY A 404 38.67 7.58 15.11
C GLY A 404 37.58 7.39 16.17
N LYS A 405 37.40 6.13 16.61
CA LYS A 405 36.36 5.77 17.60
C LYS A 405 36.57 6.35 19.00
N GLU A 406 37.71 6.93 19.26
CA GLU A 406 38.05 7.56 20.55
C GLU A 406 37.59 9.02 20.65
N ALA A 407 36.96 9.53 19.54
CA ALA A 407 36.38 10.88 19.53
C ALA A 407 35.12 10.94 20.42
#